data_710dbae59768e41b2944dd25d63f828c
#
_entry.id   710dbae59768e41b2944dd25d63f828c
#
_cell.length_a   1.000
_cell.length_b   1.000
_cell.length_c   1.000
_cell.angle_alpha   90.00
_cell.angle_beta   90.00
_cell.angle_gamma   90.00
#
_symmetry.space_group_name_H-M   'P 1'
#
loop_
_entity.id
_entity.type
_entity.pdbx_description
1 polymer ?
#
loop_
_entity_poly.entity_id
_entity_poly.type
_entity_poly.pdbx_seq_one_letter_code
_entity_poly.pdbx_strand_id
1 'polypeptide(L)'
;MSSQITSIAVSALHPFAGNPFESSTADVAALAASIQDSGIIEPLIVRLKAGRYEIIAGHRRWAAATQLGMEEVPCLVREYTDEQAVILLVTSNMTQRTSIPAGEYAVAVKMMMDACRHQGTNQSDATAGERANAWVAKQLNVSVARVKANVRTAELDPALLHLYAIGRMPLSAASALHDLSSDWQRQLAKFLTDRPTKLTYAVARQLVIAYKNRQLTQESMQDLLYPPAPPCKPTNDKAIRLSFDPKALRPFVDITASPDKIQQEILRLLKIALPDAALSDE
;
A
#
# COMPACT_ATOMS: atom_id res chain seq x y z
N MET A 1 32.63 -26.60 -0.03
CA MET A 1 32.89 -26.18 -1.42
C MET A 1 33.45 -24.78 -1.41
N SER A 2 34.66 -24.54 -2.00
CA SER A 2 35.28 -23.22 -1.96
C SER A 2 34.48 -22.25 -2.79
N SER A 3 34.13 -21.09 -2.20
CA SER A 3 33.39 -20.01 -2.83
C SER A 3 34.37 -19.22 -3.72
N GLN A 4 34.58 -19.67 -4.94
CA GLN A 4 35.48 -18.97 -5.85
C GLN A 4 34.69 -17.89 -6.59
N ILE A 5 35.18 -16.65 -6.53
CA ILE A 5 34.69 -15.54 -7.33
C ILE A 5 35.23 -15.73 -8.75
N THR A 6 34.38 -15.69 -9.74
CA THR A 6 34.71 -15.86 -11.15
C THR A 6 34.24 -14.64 -11.91
N SER A 7 35.07 -14.12 -12.82
CA SER A 7 34.66 -13.07 -13.76
C SER A 7 33.77 -13.68 -14.84
N ILE A 8 32.58 -13.12 -15.05
CA ILE A 8 31.61 -13.60 -16.03
C ILE A 8 31.20 -12.44 -16.94
N ALA A 9 31.16 -12.70 -18.24
CA ALA A 9 30.72 -11.71 -19.21
C ALA A 9 29.31 -11.20 -18.90
N VAL A 10 29.12 -9.89 -18.92
CA VAL A 10 27.82 -9.24 -18.65
C VAL A 10 26.73 -9.77 -19.59
N SER A 11 27.11 -10.07 -20.85
CA SER A 11 26.19 -10.63 -21.86
C SER A 11 25.76 -12.07 -21.59
N ALA A 12 26.48 -12.82 -20.76
CA ALA A 12 26.12 -14.19 -20.38
C ALA A 12 25.18 -14.24 -19.16
N LEU A 13 24.94 -13.11 -18.53
CA LEU A 13 24.08 -12.98 -17.36
C LEU A 13 22.65 -12.64 -17.76
N HIS A 14 21.70 -13.29 -17.11
CA HIS A 14 20.28 -13.06 -17.30
C HIS A 14 19.59 -12.76 -15.96
N PRO A 15 18.63 -11.81 -15.93
CA PRO A 15 17.88 -11.53 -14.70
C PRO A 15 17.02 -12.74 -14.32
N PHE A 16 16.76 -12.88 -13.02
CA PHE A 16 15.83 -13.88 -12.51
C PHE A 16 14.43 -13.67 -13.10
N ALA A 17 13.87 -14.71 -13.69
CA ALA A 17 12.52 -14.66 -14.26
C ALA A 17 11.47 -14.40 -13.18
N GLY A 18 10.62 -13.36 -13.38
CA GLY A 18 9.60 -12.99 -12.42
C GLY A 18 10.13 -12.28 -11.18
N ASN A 19 11.31 -11.67 -11.22
CA ASN A 19 11.81 -10.81 -10.15
C ASN A 19 10.81 -9.66 -9.90
N PRO A 20 10.18 -9.58 -8.70
CA PRO A 20 9.18 -8.54 -8.41
C PRO A 20 9.79 -7.18 -8.11
N PHE A 21 11.11 -7.12 -7.89
CA PHE A 21 11.81 -5.92 -7.44
C PHE A 21 12.30 -5.10 -8.62
N GLU A 22 11.64 -3.97 -8.86
CA GLU A 22 12.08 -3.01 -9.86
C GLU A 22 13.21 -2.14 -9.32
N SER A 23 14.09 -1.68 -10.19
CA SER A 23 15.14 -0.74 -9.88
C SER A 23 14.85 0.58 -10.58
N SER A 24 14.83 1.68 -9.84
CA SER A 24 14.68 2.99 -10.46
C SER A 24 15.92 3.33 -11.29
N THR A 25 15.74 4.05 -12.38
CA THR A 25 16.87 4.53 -13.22
C THR A 25 17.82 5.41 -12.42
N ALA A 26 17.30 6.21 -11.48
CA ALA A 26 18.12 7.06 -10.61
C ALA A 26 19.01 6.25 -9.67
N ASP A 27 18.48 5.16 -9.06
CA ASP A 27 19.26 4.28 -8.20
C ASP A 27 20.36 3.55 -8.97
N VAL A 28 20.07 3.12 -10.20
CA VAL A 28 21.03 2.47 -11.06
C VAL A 28 22.14 3.44 -11.49
N ALA A 29 21.80 4.69 -11.83
CA ALA A 29 22.78 5.71 -12.22
C ALA A 29 23.70 6.10 -11.04
N ALA A 30 23.15 6.26 -9.82
CA ALA A 30 23.96 6.53 -8.65
C ALA A 30 24.93 5.38 -8.34
N LEU A 31 24.48 4.13 -8.50
CA LEU A 31 25.32 2.96 -8.31
C LEU A 31 26.37 2.84 -9.41
N ALA A 32 26.04 3.19 -10.68
CA ALA A 32 26.98 3.20 -11.79
C ALA A 32 28.14 4.17 -11.52
N ALA A 33 27.87 5.39 -11.02
CA ALA A 33 28.93 6.32 -10.63
C ALA A 33 29.86 5.73 -9.57
N SER A 34 29.32 5.09 -8.53
CA SER A 34 30.12 4.42 -7.50
C SER A 34 30.96 3.26 -8.06
N ILE A 35 30.39 2.47 -8.98
CA ILE A 35 31.09 1.35 -9.62
C ILE A 35 32.22 1.87 -10.53
N GLN A 36 32.04 3.00 -11.20
CA GLN A 36 33.05 3.62 -12.04
C GLN A 36 34.29 4.02 -11.22
N ASP A 37 34.09 4.49 -9.99
CA ASP A 37 35.17 4.94 -9.11
C ASP A 37 35.86 3.77 -8.38
N SER A 38 35.11 2.79 -7.90
CA SER A 38 35.59 1.79 -6.94
C SER A 38 35.50 0.34 -7.46
N GLY A 39 34.93 0.13 -8.64
CA GLY A 39 34.58 -1.20 -9.14
C GLY A 39 33.43 -1.86 -8.39
N ILE A 40 33.14 -3.10 -8.73
CA ILE A 40 32.13 -3.91 -8.03
C ILE A 40 32.79 -4.59 -6.83
N ILE A 41 32.58 -4.06 -5.63
CA ILE A 41 33.17 -4.57 -4.38
C ILE A 41 32.50 -5.90 -3.96
N GLU A 42 31.17 -5.97 -4.00
CA GLU A 42 30.45 -7.19 -3.71
C GLU A 42 30.11 -7.95 -4.98
N PRO A 43 30.52 -9.24 -5.15
CA PRO A 43 30.19 -10.02 -6.32
C PRO A 43 28.68 -10.25 -6.46
N LEU A 44 28.22 -10.45 -7.68
CA LEU A 44 26.87 -10.92 -7.96
C LEU A 44 26.75 -12.38 -7.52
N ILE A 45 25.57 -12.80 -7.06
CA ILE A 45 25.28 -14.21 -6.82
C ILE A 45 24.48 -14.72 -7.99
N VAL A 46 25.03 -15.74 -8.64
CA VAL A 46 24.42 -16.35 -9.83
C VAL A 46 24.37 -17.86 -9.71
N ARG A 47 23.46 -18.48 -10.46
CA ARG A 47 23.42 -19.93 -10.64
C ARG A 47 23.44 -20.28 -12.13
N LEU A 48 23.94 -21.47 -12.42
CA LEU A 48 23.82 -22.04 -13.78
C LEU A 48 22.45 -22.72 -13.93
N LYS A 49 21.64 -22.24 -14.86
CA LYS A 49 20.32 -22.82 -15.17
C LYS A 49 20.17 -22.92 -16.68
N ALA A 50 19.91 -24.13 -17.19
CA ALA A 50 19.75 -24.41 -18.61
C ALA A 50 20.90 -23.84 -19.49
N GLY A 51 22.15 -23.94 -19.02
CA GLY A 51 23.35 -23.47 -19.74
C GLY A 51 23.56 -21.95 -19.70
N ARG A 52 22.81 -21.20 -18.91
CA ARG A 52 22.94 -19.74 -18.75
C ARG A 52 23.12 -19.34 -17.28
N TYR A 53 23.76 -18.23 -17.02
CA TYR A 53 23.91 -17.70 -15.68
C TYR A 53 22.72 -16.81 -15.31
N GLU A 54 21.89 -17.29 -14.38
CA GLU A 54 20.76 -16.55 -13.84
C GLU A 54 21.17 -15.80 -12.56
N ILE A 55 20.92 -14.49 -12.53
CA ILE A 55 21.25 -13.62 -11.41
C ILE A 55 20.24 -13.81 -10.29
N ILE A 56 20.68 -14.18 -9.07
CA ILE A 56 19.84 -14.30 -7.90
C ILE A 56 19.93 -13.06 -7.03
N ALA A 57 21.15 -12.52 -6.85
CA ALA A 57 21.37 -11.26 -6.13
C ALA A 57 22.36 -10.37 -6.88
N GLY A 58 22.12 -9.06 -6.86
CA GLY A 58 22.95 -8.07 -7.54
C GLY A 58 22.39 -7.54 -8.86
N HIS A 59 21.07 -7.65 -9.10
CA HIS A 59 20.43 -7.14 -10.31
C HIS A 59 20.73 -5.65 -10.59
N ARG A 60 20.78 -4.81 -9.53
CA ARG A 60 21.15 -3.39 -9.68
C ARG A 60 22.59 -3.21 -10.12
N ARG A 61 23.53 -4.03 -9.59
CA ARG A 61 24.94 -4.02 -9.97
C ARG A 61 25.12 -4.46 -11.43
N TRP A 62 24.39 -5.49 -11.83
CA TRP A 62 24.37 -5.91 -13.23
C TRP A 62 23.83 -4.83 -14.17
N ALA A 63 22.70 -4.17 -13.82
CA ALA A 63 22.15 -3.08 -14.60
C ALA A 63 23.12 -1.89 -14.70
N ALA A 64 23.80 -1.53 -13.61
CA ALA A 64 24.81 -0.48 -13.59
C ALA A 64 26.04 -0.86 -14.44
N ALA A 65 26.52 -2.09 -14.33
CA ALA A 65 27.64 -2.61 -15.16
C ALA A 65 27.27 -2.60 -16.66
N THR A 66 26.05 -2.98 -16.99
CA THR A 66 25.53 -2.90 -18.37
C THR A 66 25.52 -1.45 -18.89
N GLN A 67 25.05 -0.50 -18.06
CA GLN A 67 25.04 0.93 -18.40
C GLN A 67 26.45 1.49 -18.61
N LEU A 68 27.43 1.01 -17.84
CA LEU A 68 28.85 1.40 -17.97
C LEU A 68 29.59 0.70 -19.12
N GLY A 69 28.94 -0.25 -19.83
CA GLY A 69 29.58 -1.02 -20.88
C GLY A 69 30.68 -1.95 -20.40
N MET A 70 30.62 -2.42 -19.14
CA MET A 70 31.61 -3.37 -18.61
C MET A 70 31.52 -4.69 -19.37
N GLU A 71 32.66 -5.28 -19.72
CA GLU A 71 32.71 -6.58 -20.40
C GLU A 71 32.38 -7.72 -19.46
N GLU A 72 32.94 -7.67 -18.23
CA GLU A 72 32.83 -8.72 -17.23
C GLU A 72 32.52 -8.15 -15.85
N VAL A 73 31.91 -8.98 -15.00
CA VAL A 73 31.62 -8.64 -13.59
C VAL A 73 31.97 -9.80 -12.66
N PRO A 74 32.42 -9.52 -11.41
CA PRO A 74 32.71 -10.55 -10.43
C PRO A 74 31.42 -11.24 -9.99
N CYS A 75 31.38 -12.57 -10.11
CA CYS A 75 30.23 -13.39 -9.76
C CYS A 75 30.63 -14.53 -8.82
N LEU A 76 29.76 -14.83 -7.89
CA LEU A 76 29.80 -16.01 -7.05
C LEU A 76 28.82 -17.04 -7.63
N VAL A 77 29.36 -18.06 -8.29
CA VAL A 77 28.53 -19.13 -8.87
C VAL A 77 28.15 -20.12 -7.79
N ARG A 78 26.85 -20.42 -7.64
CA ARG A 78 26.32 -21.34 -6.64
C ARG A 78 25.26 -22.25 -7.29
N GLU A 79 25.16 -23.45 -6.77
CA GLU A 79 24.07 -24.35 -7.10
C GLU A 79 22.89 -24.08 -6.17
N TYR A 80 21.77 -23.66 -6.74
CA TYR A 80 20.52 -23.43 -6.02
C TYR A 80 19.36 -24.09 -6.78
N THR A 81 18.46 -24.72 -6.03
CA THR A 81 17.15 -25.08 -6.58
C THR A 81 16.34 -23.83 -6.90
N ASP A 82 15.22 -23.98 -7.61
CA ASP A 82 14.34 -22.83 -7.93
C ASP A 82 13.81 -22.18 -6.65
N GLU A 83 13.43 -22.99 -5.66
CA GLU A 83 12.93 -22.49 -4.36
C GLU A 83 14.00 -21.79 -3.55
N GLN A 84 15.22 -22.35 -3.50
CA GLN A 84 16.34 -21.71 -2.80
C GLN A 84 16.70 -20.39 -3.44
N ALA A 85 16.66 -20.32 -4.77
CA ALA A 85 16.93 -19.10 -5.51
C ALA A 85 15.88 -18.00 -5.21
N VAL A 86 14.59 -18.35 -5.17
CA VAL A 86 13.50 -17.44 -4.79
C VAL A 86 13.70 -16.94 -3.34
N ILE A 87 13.96 -17.83 -2.40
CA ILE A 87 14.17 -17.44 -1.00
C ILE A 87 15.34 -16.47 -0.88
N LEU A 88 16.47 -16.75 -1.54
CA LEU A 88 17.63 -15.87 -1.52
C LEU A 88 17.34 -14.52 -2.19
N LEU A 89 16.67 -14.52 -3.34
CA LEU A 89 16.25 -13.31 -4.04
C LEU A 89 15.42 -12.40 -3.12
N VAL A 90 14.40 -12.96 -2.47
CA VAL A 90 13.51 -12.19 -1.60
C VAL A 90 14.24 -11.71 -0.35
N THR A 91 14.95 -12.59 0.35
CA THR A 91 15.62 -12.22 1.60
C THR A 91 16.73 -11.18 1.39
N SER A 92 17.52 -11.31 0.31
CA SER A 92 18.56 -10.33 0.00
C SER A 92 18.00 -8.93 -0.28
N ASN A 93 16.90 -8.84 -1.06
CA ASN A 93 16.26 -7.56 -1.33
C ASN A 93 15.60 -6.97 -0.07
N MET A 94 14.93 -7.79 0.75
CA MET A 94 14.30 -7.34 2.01
C MET A 94 15.33 -6.81 3.02
N THR A 95 16.56 -7.29 2.97
CA THR A 95 17.65 -6.87 3.88
C THR A 95 18.38 -5.63 3.35
N GLN A 96 18.58 -5.55 2.03
CA GLN A 96 19.41 -4.51 1.42
C GLN A 96 18.66 -3.23 1.05
N ARG A 97 17.34 -3.29 0.86
CA ARG A 97 16.54 -2.12 0.48
C ARG A 97 15.96 -1.42 1.72
N THR A 98 16.13 -0.12 1.80
CA THR A 98 15.54 0.72 2.85
C THR A 98 14.02 0.86 2.70
N SER A 99 13.51 0.75 1.48
CA SER A 99 12.09 0.83 1.18
C SER A 99 11.75 -0.08 -0.01
N ILE A 100 10.64 -0.79 0.09
CA ILE A 100 10.10 -1.65 -0.96
C ILE A 100 8.65 -1.21 -1.21
N PRO A 101 8.26 -0.93 -2.46
CA PRO A 101 6.88 -0.63 -2.81
C PRO A 101 5.93 -1.72 -2.32
N ALA A 102 4.76 -1.33 -1.82
CA ALA A 102 3.83 -2.26 -1.18
C ALA A 102 3.38 -3.42 -2.09
N GLY A 103 3.20 -3.15 -3.39
CA GLY A 103 2.88 -4.17 -4.39
C GLY A 103 4.01 -5.19 -4.58
N GLU A 104 5.25 -4.72 -4.76
CA GLU A 104 6.44 -5.58 -4.87
C GLU A 104 6.61 -6.45 -3.61
N TYR A 105 6.42 -5.85 -2.44
CA TYR A 105 6.49 -6.56 -1.16
C TYR A 105 5.47 -7.70 -1.09
N ALA A 106 4.22 -7.45 -1.47
CA ALA A 106 3.16 -8.47 -1.46
C ALA A 106 3.50 -9.64 -2.40
N VAL A 107 3.94 -9.33 -3.63
CA VAL A 107 4.35 -10.35 -4.63
C VAL A 107 5.55 -11.14 -4.13
N ALA A 108 6.57 -10.50 -3.57
CA ALA A 108 7.76 -11.15 -3.03
C ALA A 108 7.41 -12.11 -1.87
N VAL A 109 6.52 -11.68 -0.95
CA VAL A 109 6.03 -12.55 0.14
C VAL A 109 5.30 -13.78 -0.42
N LYS A 110 4.47 -13.61 -1.46
CA LYS A 110 3.79 -14.73 -2.12
C LYS A 110 4.79 -15.69 -2.75
N MET A 111 5.77 -15.18 -3.51
CA MET A 111 6.82 -16.01 -4.13
C MET A 111 7.57 -16.82 -3.08
N MET A 112 7.93 -16.20 -1.96
CA MET A 112 8.61 -16.88 -0.86
C MET A 112 7.73 -17.97 -0.21
N MET A 113 6.43 -17.70 -0.05
CA MET A 113 5.46 -18.68 0.45
C MET A 113 5.33 -19.89 -0.48
N ASP A 114 5.23 -19.64 -1.79
CA ASP A 114 5.10 -20.70 -2.79
C ASP A 114 6.37 -21.56 -2.82
N ALA A 115 7.56 -20.94 -2.78
CA ALA A 115 8.84 -21.66 -2.69
C ALA A 115 8.93 -22.54 -1.43
N CYS A 116 8.50 -22.02 -0.27
CA CYS A 116 8.51 -22.79 0.98
C CYS A 116 7.53 -23.97 0.95
N ARG A 117 6.38 -23.84 0.30
CA ARG A 117 5.41 -24.94 0.15
C ARG A 117 5.97 -26.09 -0.72
N HIS A 118 6.71 -25.74 -1.79
CA HIS A 118 7.31 -26.73 -2.67
C HIS A 118 8.50 -27.47 -2.03
N GLN A 119 9.26 -26.82 -1.13
CA GLN A 119 10.34 -27.50 -0.39
C GLN A 119 9.82 -28.51 0.64
N GLY A 120 8.62 -28.33 1.16
CA GLY A 120 7.97 -29.29 2.07
C GLY A 120 7.32 -30.42 1.28
N THR A 121 8.05 -31.46 0.95
CA THR A 121 7.79 -32.51 -0.02
C THR A 121 6.57 -33.41 0.22
N ASN A 122 5.66 -33.13 1.15
CA ASN A 122 4.41 -33.83 1.32
C ASN A 122 3.21 -32.92 1.14
N GLN A 123 2.71 -32.85 -0.10
CA GLN A 123 1.54 -32.05 -0.51
C GLN A 123 0.22 -32.41 0.21
N SER A 124 0.20 -33.49 1.01
CA SER A 124 -0.99 -33.97 1.71
C SER A 124 -1.12 -33.50 3.16
N ASP A 125 -0.14 -32.76 3.69
CA ASP A 125 -0.16 -32.34 5.09
C ASP A 125 -0.84 -30.95 5.24
N ALA A 126 -2.05 -30.92 5.80
CA ALA A 126 -2.81 -29.70 6.07
C ALA A 126 -2.02 -28.67 6.92
N THR A 127 -1.00 -29.13 7.68
CA THR A 127 -0.15 -28.26 8.51
C THR A 127 1.03 -27.66 7.74
N ALA A 128 1.31 -28.11 6.52
CA ALA A 128 2.45 -27.60 5.72
C ALA A 128 2.31 -26.11 5.43
N GLY A 129 1.11 -25.63 5.09
CA GLY A 129 0.84 -24.23 4.86
C GLY A 129 1.00 -23.36 6.11
N GLU A 130 0.65 -23.86 7.28
CA GLU A 130 0.83 -23.13 8.54
C GLU A 130 2.31 -23.04 8.93
N ARG A 131 3.06 -24.13 8.75
CA ARG A 131 4.51 -24.14 8.96
C ARG A 131 5.23 -23.18 8.02
N ALA A 132 4.85 -23.15 6.73
CA ALA A 132 5.39 -22.21 5.75
C ALA A 132 5.08 -20.74 6.14
N ASN A 133 3.84 -20.44 6.54
CA ASN A 133 3.47 -19.09 7.03
C ASN A 133 4.30 -18.68 8.24
N ALA A 134 4.50 -19.57 9.22
CA ALA A 134 5.29 -19.28 10.42
C ALA A 134 6.78 -19.08 10.08
N TRP A 135 7.31 -19.89 9.17
CA TRP A 135 8.70 -19.78 8.73
C TRP A 135 8.94 -18.46 7.99
N VAL A 136 8.08 -18.10 7.01
CA VAL A 136 8.17 -16.81 6.28
C VAL A 136 8.03 -15.63 7.23
N ALA A 137 7.08 -15.71 8.18
CA ALA A 137 6.88 -14.66 9.19
C ALA A 137 8.16 -14.43 10.02
N LYS A 138 8.82 -15.51 10.43
CA LYS A 138 10.10 -15.45 11.17
C LYS A 138 11.22 -14.85 10.32
N GLN A 139 11.35 -15.28 9.04
CA GLN A 139 12.41 -14.77 8.14
C GLN A 139 12.25 -13.27 7.87
N LEU A 140 11.02 -12.79 7.71
CA LEU A 140 10.72 -11.39 7.41
C LEU A 140 10.49 -10.52 8.66
N ASN A 141 10.59 -11.11 9.86
CA ASN A 141 10.32 -10.45 11.14
C ASN A 141 8.94 -9.74 11.17
N VAL A 142 7.90 -10.43 10.72
CA VAL A 142 6.52 -9.94 10.69
C VAL A 142 5.57 -10.95 11.30
N SER A 143 4.31 -10.55 11.58
CA SER A 143 3.30 -11.48 12.06
C SER A 143 2.81 -12.42 10.94
N VAL A 144 2.38 -13.62 11.30
CA VAL A 144 1.74 -14.59 10.39
C VAL A 144 0.51 -13.98 9.71
N ALA A 145 -0.26 -13.16 10.42
CA ALA A 145 -1.40 -12.44 9.86
C ALA A 145 -0.98 -11.50 8.72
N ARG A 146 0.16 -10.81 8.87
CA ARG A 146 0.71 -9.93 7.82
C ARG A 146 1.18 -10.74 6.61
N VAL A 147 1.80 -11.91 6.79
CA VAL A 147 2.15 -12.82 5.69
C VAL A 147 0.90 -13.22 4.92
N LYS A 148 -0.12 -13.75 5.61
CA LYS A 148 -1.40 -14.15 4.99
C LYS A 148 -2.07 -12.99 4.24
N ALA A 149 -2.06 -11.78 4.80
CA ALA A 149 -2.63 -10.60 4.16
C ALA A 149 -1.88 -10.23 2.87
N ASN A 150 -0.53 -10.29 2.86
CA ASN A 150 0.26 -10.00 1.66
C ASN A 150 0.06 -11.06 0.57
N VAL A 151 0.01 -12.35 0.92
CA VAL A 151 -0.27 -13.43 -0.04
C VAL A 151 -1.62 -13.20 -0.72
N ARG A 152 -2.68 -12.95 0.04
CA ARG A 152 -4.02 -12.64 -0.50
C ARG A 152 -4.02 -11.39 -1.38
N THR A 153 -3.25 -10.37 -1.00
CA THR A 153 -3.13 -9.12 -1.78
C THR A 153 -2.40 -9.36 -3.10
N ALA A 154 -1.36 -10.19 -3.11
CA ALA A 154 -0.63 -10.54 -4.33
C ALA A 154 -1.46 -11.36 -5.34
N GLU A 155 -2.55 -11.98 -4.89
CA GLU A 155 -3.49 -12.76 -5.72
C GLU A 155 -4.65 -11.93 -6.27
N LEU A 156 -4.68 -10.61 -6.00
CA LEU A 156 -5.66 -9.71 -6.58
C LEU A 156 -5.47 -9.56 -8.10
N ASP A 157 -6.55 -9.15 -8.76
CA ASP A 157 -6.47 -8.71 -10.15
C ASP A 157 -5.37 -7.65 -10.32
N PRO A 158 -4.56 -7.70 -11.38
CA PRO A 158 -3.43 -6.78 -11.58
C PRO A 158 -3.79 -5.30 -11.46
N ALA A 159 -4.98 -4.89 -11.88
CA ALA A 159 -5.43 -3.51 -11.77
C ALA A 159 -5.67 -3.10 -10.30
N LEU A 160 -6.23 -3.98 -9.47
CA LEU A 160 -6.36 -3.73 -8.03
C LEU A 160 -5.01 -3.76 -7.31
N LEU A 161 -4.14 -4.69 -7.68
CA LEU A 161 -2.79 -4.76 -7.13
C LEU A 161 -2.00 -3.47 -7.44
N HIS A 162 -2.14 -2.94 -8.65
CA HIS A 162 -1.56 -1.64 -9.00
C HIS A 162 -2.11 -0.50 -8.12
N LEU A 163 -3.43 -0.43 -7.91
CA LEU A 163 -4.05 0.57 -7.04
C LEU A 163 -3.55 0.46 -5.59
N TYR A 164 -3.32 -0.77 -5.10
CA TYR A 164 -2.69 -0.99 -3.81
C TYR A 164 -1.24 -0.49 -3.80
N ALA A 165 -0.46 -0.79 -4.84
CA ALA A 165 0.94 -0.38 -4.95
C ALA A 165 1.12 1.14 -4.90
N ILE A 166 0.20 1.91 -5.51
CA ILE A 166 0.20 3.38 -5.49
C ILE A 166 -0.50 3.98 -4.24
N GLY A 167 -0.84 3.16 -3.24
CA GLY A 167 -1.35 3.62 -1.94
C GLY A 167 -2.82 4.05 -1.92
N ARG A 168 -3.64 3.60 -2.88
CA ARG A 168 -5.08 3.89 -2.92
C ARG A 168 -5.88 3.14 -1.85
N MET A 169 -5.30 2.11 -1.27
CA MET A 169 -5.93 1.32 -0.20
C MET A 169 -4.88 0.76 0.75
N PRO A 170 -5.21 0.53 2.04
CA PRO A 170 -4.33 -0.16 2.98
C PRO A 170 -4.33 -1.68 2.74
N LEU A 171 -3.29 -2.37 3.25
CA LEU A 171 -3.14 -3.83 3.15
C LEU A 171 -4.39 -4.59 3.64
N SER A 172 -5.02 -4.11 4.72
CA SER A 172 -6.22 -4.74 5.27
C SER A 172 -7.40 -4.71 4.30
N ALA A 173 -7.58 -3.59 3.57
CA ALA A 173 -8.61 -3.48 2.54
C ALA A 173 -8.27 -4.37 1.34
N ALA A 174 -7.06 -4.31 0.82
CA ALA A 174 -6.59 -5.13 -0.30
C ALA A 174 -6.77 -6.63 0.00
N SER A 175 -6.30 -7.09 1.17
CA SER A 175 -6.46 -8.48 1.58
C SER A 175 -7.92 -8.92 1.72
N ALA A 176 -8.84 -8.04 2.13
CA ALA A 176 -10.27 -8.36 2.21
C ALA A 176 -10.90 -8.55 0.82
N LEU A 177 -10.49 -7.75 -0.16
CA LEU A 177 -11.02 -7.81 -1.53
C LEU A 177 -10.68 -9.10 -2.27
N HIS A 178 -9.73 -9.87 -1.78
CA HIS A 178 -9.42 -11.20 -2.33
C HIS A 178 -10.63 -12.15 -2.35
N ASP A 179 -11.60 -11.96 -1.45
CA ASP A 179 -12.82 -12.77 -1.40
C ASP A 179 -13.82 -12.46 -2.54
N LEU A 180 -13.61 -11.38 -3.30
CA LEU A 180 -14.39 -11.07 -4.50
C LEU A 180 -13.91 -11.91 -5.69
N SER A 181 -14.84 -12.25 -6.60
CA SER A 181 -14.45 -12.86 -7.88
C SER A 181 -13.63 -11.88 -8.73
N SER A 182 -12.81 -12.42 -9.65
CA SER A 182 -11.96 -11.63 -10.55
C SER A 182 -12.77 -10.60 -11.36
N ASP A 183 -14.03 -10.91 -11.72
CA ASP A 183 -14.89 -9.97 -12.44
C ASP A 183 -15.27 -8.76 -11.58
N TRP A 184 -15.63 -9.00 -10.31
CA TRP A 184 -15.93 -7.92 -9.37
C TRP A 184 -14.69 -7.11 -9.00
N GLN A 185 -13.52 -7.78 -8.92
CA GLN A 185 -12.25 -7.09 -8.70
C GLN A 185 -11.93 -6.14 -9.85
N ARG A 186 -12.12 -6.56 -11.12
CA ARG A 186 -11.90 -5.71 -12.31
C ARG A 186 -12.88 -4.54 -12.36
N GLN A 187 -14.15 -4.77 -12.05
CA GLN A 187 -15.15 -3.70 -12.01
C GLN A 187 -14.80 -2.68 -10.94
N LEU A 188 -14.44 -3.13 -9.73
CA LEU A 188 -14.00 -2.26 -8.64
C LEU A 188 -12.78 -1.44 -9.03
N ALA A 189 -11.77 -2.07 -9.67
CA ALA A 189 -10.59 -1.37 -10.15
C ALA A 189 -10.94 -0.26 -11.13
N LYS A 190 -11.87 -0.50 -12.06
CA LYS A 190 -12.36 0.51 -13.00
C LYS A 190 -13.01 1.69 -12.27
N PHE A 191 -13.92 1.44 -11.33
CA PHE A 191 -14.56 2.51 -10.55
C PHE A 191 -13.54 3.37 -9.79
N LEU A 192 -12.54 2.74 -9.15
CA LEU A 192 -11.50 3.44 -8.40
C LEU A 192 -10.51 4.21 -9.31
N THR A 193 -10.39 3.81 -10.58
CA THR A 193 -9.57 4.50 -11.57
C THR A 193 -10.32 5.71 -12.13
N ASP A 194 -11.60 5.56 -12.49
CA ASP A 194 -12.43 6.61 -13.06
C ASP A 194 -12.67 7.76 -12.07
N ARG A 195 -12.84 7.43 -10.79
CA ARG A 195 -12.99 8.41 -9.70
C ARG A 195 -11.99 8.13 -8.58
N PRO A 196 -10.85 8.84 -8.57
CA PRO A 196 -9.79 8.58 -7.60
C PRO A 196 -10.25 8.84 -6.16
N THR A 197 -10.57 7.77 -5.45
CA THR A 197 -10.86 7.81 -4.01
C THR A 197 -9.98 6.82 -3.27
N LYS A 198 -9.75 7.06 -1.97
CA LYS A 198 -9.05 6.09 -1.11
C LYS A 198 -10.05 5.08 -0.58
N LEU A 199 -9.82 3.81 -0.87
CA LEU A 199 -10.64 2.74 -0.35
C LEU A 199 -10.23 2.42 1.10
N THR A 200 -11.19 2.50 2.03
CA THR A 200 -10.97 2.13 3.43
C THR A 200 -11.26 0.64 3.66
N TYR A 201 -10.75 0.10 4.75
CA TYR A 201 -11.07 -1.28 5.16
C TYR A 201 -12.57 -1.47 5.41
N ALA A 202 -13.24 -0.47 5.99
CA ALA A 202 -14.68 -0.53 6.27
C ALA A 202 -15.48 -0.72 4.98
N VAL A 203 -15.21 0.07 3.94
CA VAL A 203 -15.88 -0.03 2.63
C VAL A 203 -15.54 -1.35 1.95
N ALA A 204 -14.26 -1.77 1.94
CA ALA A 204 -13.86 -3.06 1.38
C ALA A 204 -14.61 -4.22 2.04
N ARG A 205 -14.76 -4.19 3.37
CA ARG A 205 -15.52 -5.21 4.11
C ARG A 205 -17.00 -5.20 3.74
N GLN A 206 -17.63 -4.03 3.59
CA GLN A 206 -19.03 -3.94 3.18
C GLN A 206 -19.24 -4.50 1.77
N LEU A 207 -18.36 -4.23 0.82
CA LEU A 207 -18.38 -4.80 -0.53
C LEU A 207 -18.32 -6.35 -0.48
N VAL A 208 -17.43 -6.90 0.33
CA VAL A 208 -17.30 -8.36 0.49
C VAL A 208 -18.55 -8.96 1.14
N ILE A 209 -19.13 -8.31 2.14
CA ILE A 209 -20.37 -8.77 2.78
C ILE A 209 -21.54 -8.76 1.77
N ALA A 210 -21.70 -7.67 1.01
CA ALA A 210 -22.72 -7.57 -0.04
C ALA A 210 -22.54 -8.66 -1.11
N TYR A 211 -21.27 -8.93 -1.50
CA TYR A 211 -20.95 -10.01 -2.44
C TYR A 211 -21.33 -11.39 -1.89
N LYS A 212 -20.95 -11.72 -0.66
CA LYS A 212 -21.28 -13.01 -0.02
C LYS A 212 -22.78 -13.21 0.13
N ASN A 213 -23.53 -12.12 0.37
CA ASN A 213 -24.98 -12.14 0.46
C ASN A 213 -25.68 -12.12 -0.92
N ARG A 214 -24.93 -12.12 -2.03
CA ARG A 214 -25.45 -12.00 -3.42
C ARG A 214 -26.25 -10.71 -3.66
N GLN A 215 -25.95 -9.66 -2.92
CA GLN A 215 -26.59 -8.33 -3.01
C GLN A 215 -25.68 -7.29 -3.69
N LEU A 216 -24.46 -7.67 -4.10
CA LEU A 216 -23.54 -6.76 -4.76
C LEU A 216 -24.00 -6.54 -6.21
N THR A 217 -24.36 -5.31 -6.52
CA THR A 217 -24.67 -4.80 -7.87
C THR A 217 -23.73 -3.65 -8.19
N GLN A 218 -23.69 -3.22 -9.46
CA GLN A 218 -22.90 -2.04 -9.84
C GLN A 218 -23.37 -0.77 -9.12
N GLU A 219 -24.68 -0.61 -8.94
CA GLU A 219 -25.29 0.51 -8.21
C GLU A 219 -24.87 0.47 -6.73
N SER A 220 -25.06 -0.67 -6.06
CA SER A 220 -24.68 -0.80 -4.64
C SER A 220 -23.18 -0.63 -4.41
N MET A 221 -22.34 -1.05 -5.38
CA MET A 221 -20.89 -0.79 -5.33
C MET A 221 -20.61 0.72 -5.43
N GLN A 222 -21.29 1.40 -6.34
CA GLN A 222 -21.14 2.85 -6.51
C GLN A 222 -21.57 3.61 -5.26
N ASP A 223 -22.70 3.25 -4.65
CA ASP A 223 -23.20 3.87 -3.42
C ASP A 223 -22.25 3.65 -2.23
N LEU A 224 -21.65 2.47 -2.13
CA LEU A 224 -20.68 2.18 -1.09
C LEU A 224 -19.36 2.93 -1.27
N LEU A 225 -18.92 3.13 -2.51
CA LEU A 225 -17.69 3.86 -2.84
C LEU A 225 -17.89 5.37 -2.76
N TYR A 226 -19.05 5.85 -3.14
CA TYR A 226 -19.42 7.26 -3.23
C TYR A 226 -20.75 7.49 -2.52
N PRO A 227 -20.83 7.32 -1.19
CA PRO A 227 -22.06 7.53 -0.47
C PRO A 227 -22.58 8.94 -0.80
N PRO A 228 -23.89 9.09 -1.08
CA PRO A 228 -24.46 10.41 -1.21
C PRO A 228 -24.08 11.23 0.01
N ALA A 229 -23.73 12.50 -0.21
CA ALA A 229 -23.39 13.38 0.91
C ALA A 229 -24.48 13.21 1.96
N PRO A 230 -24.11 12.97 3.24
CA PRO A 230 -25.10 12.89 4.30
C PRO A 230 -25.97 14.15 4.17
N PRO A 231 -27.32 14.03 4.23
CA PRO A 231 -28.16 15.21 4.21
C PRO A 231 -27.53 16.20 5.17
N CYS A 232 -27.28 17.41 4.70
CA CYS A 232 -26.75 18.48 5.56
C CYS A 232 -27.55 18.38 6.84
N LYS A 233 -26.89 17.96 7.92
CA LYS A 233 -27.51 18.16 9.23
C LYS A 233 -27.89 19.62 9.19
N PRO A 234 -29.17 19.96 9.43
CA PRO A 234 -29.52 21.34 9.51
C PRO A 234 -28.41 21.97 10.34
N THR A 235 -27.71 22.93 9.77
CA THR A 235 -26.67 23.64 10.50
C THR A 235 -27.35 24.01 11.79
N ASN A 236 -27.01 23.31 12.88
CA ASN A 236 -27.33 23.85 14.18
C ASN A 236 -26.76 25.25 14.03
N ASP A 237 -27.61 26.23 13.87
CA ASP A 237 -27.24 27.61 14.03
C ASP A 237 -26.45 27.58 15.31
N LYS A 238 -25.11 27.64 15.14
CA LYS A 238 -24.24 27.76 16.30
C LYS A 238 -24.71 29.06 16.90
N ALA A 239 -25.60 28.91 17.87
CA ALA A 239 -26.05 30.04 18.65
C ALA A 239 -24.77 30.77 19.07
N ILE A 240 -24.48 31.86 18.43
CA ILE A 240 -23.32 32.67 18.77
C ILE A 240 -23.61 33.18 20.17
N ARG A 241 -23.00 32.55 21.15
CA ARG A 241 -23.09 33.05 22.53
C ARG A 241 -22.27 34.31 22.61
N LEU A 242 -22.94 35.43 22.49
CA LEU A 242 -22.35 36.72 22.77
C LEU A 242 -22.33 36.89 24.29
N SER A 243 -21.15 37.03 24.84
CA SER A 243 -20.95 37.35 26.26
C SER A 243 -20.73 38.87 26.36
N PHE A 244 -21.64 39.52 27.05
CA PHE A 244 -21.51 40.97 27.33
C PHE A 244 -21.18 41.16 28.83
N ASP A 245 -20.29 42.11 29.09
CA ASP A 245 -20.07 42.55 30.47
C ASP A 245 -21.38 43.24 30.98
N PRO A 246 -21.99 42.75 32.06
CA PRO A 246 -23.21 43.37 32.60
C PRO A 246 -23.05 44.84 32.92
N LYS A 247 -21.85 45.29 33.29
CA LYS A 247 -21.58 46.72 33.56
C LYS A 247 -21.65 47.59 32.29
N ALA A 248 -21.25 47.03 31.15
CA ALA A 248 -21.30 47.72 29.88
C ALA A 248 -22.73 47.86 29.32
N LEU A 249 -23.63 46.93 29.69
CA LEU A 249 -25.03 46.94 29.24
C LEU A 249 -25.92 47.85 30.09
N ARG A 250 -25.55 48.16 31.33
CA ARG A 250 -26.34 49.03 32.25
C ARG A 250 -26.86 50.36 31.67
N PRO A 251 -26.11 51.09 30.82
CA PRO A 251 -26.62 52.33 30.25
C PRO A 251 -27.74 52.13 29.21
N PHE A 252 -27.90 50.90 28.67
CA PHE A 252 -28.76 50.64 27.52
C PHE A 252 -29.90 49.67 27.84
N VAL A 253 -29.72 48.81 28.83
CA VAL A 253 -30.68 47.76 29.19
C VAL A 253 -30.78 47.64 30.73
N ASP A 254 -32.00 47.53 31.22
CA ASP A 254 -32.24 47.25 32.66
C ASP A 254 -31.88 45.79 32.96
N ILE A 255 -30.70 45.58 33.51
CA ILE A 255 -30.16 44.24 33.81
C ILE A 255 -30.85 43.54 35.00
N THR A 256 -31.79 44.23 35.68
CA THR A 256 -32.60 43.65 36.76
C THR A 256 -33.90 43.05 36.26
N ALA A 257 -34.21 43.26 34.96
CA ALA A 257 -35.41 42.72 34.34
C ALA A 257 -35.24 41.18 34.11
N SER A 258 -36.35 40.53 33.75
CA SER A 258 -36.33 39.10 33.42
C SER A 258 -35.45 38.83 32.16
N PRO A 259 -34.83 37.66 32.05
CA PRO A 259 -33.98 37.31 30.88
C PRO A 259 -34.64 37.56 29.52
N ASP A 260 -35.94 37.28 29.40
CA ASP A 260 -36.71 37.49 28.17
C ASP A 260 -36.82 38.97 27.79
N LYS A 261 -37.04 39.84 28.78
CA LYS A 261 -37.10 41.29 28.56
C LYS A 261 -35.75 41.88 28.17
N ILE A 262 -34.69 41.38 28.79
CA ILE A 262 -33.30 41.76 28.43
C ILE A 262 -33.00 41.36 27.00
N GLN A 263 -33.38 40.13 26.59
CA GLN A 263 -33.18 39.63 25.24
C GLN A 263 -33.95 40.46 24.19
N GLN A 264 -35.21 40.79 24.48
CA GLN A 264 -36.03 41.63 23.58
C GLN A 264 -35.45 43.04 23.40
N GLU A 265 -34.94 43.66 24.47
CA GLU A 265 -34.34 44.97 24.39
C GLU A 265 -33.01 44.96 23.65
N ILE A 266 -32.20 43.94 23.85
CA ILE A 266 -30.96 43.75 23.04
C ILE A 266 -31.30 43.57 21.57
N LEU A 267 -32.28 42.76 21.20
CA LEU A 267 -32.74 42.60 19.83
C LEU A 267 -33.24 43.89 19.22
N ARG A 268 -33.98 44.69 20.01
CA ARG A 268 -34.43 46.01 19.58
C ARG A 268 -33.28 46.99 19.28
N LEU A 269 -32.26 47.00 20.16
CA LEU A 269 -31.07 47.81 19.96
C LEU A 269 -30.25 47.36 18.74
N LEU A 270 -30.14 46.05 18.51
CA LEU A 270 -29.48 45.51 17.32
C LEU A 270 -30.22 45.83 16.03
N LYS A 271 -31.55 45.81 16.01
CA LYS A 271 -32.36 46.24 14.85
C LYS A 271 -32.19 47.72 14.53
N ILE A 272 -31.98 48.55 15.54
CA ILE A 272 -31.72 49.99 15.34
C ILE A 272 -30.28 50.22 14.82
N ALA A 273 -29.32 49.45 15.31
CA ALA A 273 -27.92 49.60 14.95
C ALA A 273 -27.55 48.98 13.58
N LEU A 274 -28.34 47.97 13.11
CA LEU A 274 -28.10 47.22 11.86
C LEU A 274 -29.41 47.17 11.05
N PRO A 275 -29.85 48.30 10.46
CA PRO A 275 -31.14 48.38 9.77
C PRO A 275 -31.23 47.51 8.50
N ASP A 276 -30.09 47.11 7.90
CA ASP A 276 -30.04 46.28 6.70
C ASP A 276 -29.83 44.76 6.98
N ALA A 277 -29.69 44.37 8.25
CA ALA A 277 -29.64 42.96 8.60
C ALA A 277 -31.08 42.43 8.62
N ALA A 278 -31.45 41.61 7.62
CA ALA A 278 -32.69 40.84 7.62
C ALA A 278 -32.67 39.84 8.79
N LEU A 279 -33.10 40.30 9.96
CA LEU A 279 -33.43 39.39 11.07
C LEU A 279 -34.80 38.81 10.72
N SER A 280 -34.79 37.62 10.08
CA SER A 280 -36.00 36.83 9.85
C SER A 280 -36.63 36.49 11.20
N ASP A 281 -37.87 36.94 11.40
CA ASP A 281 -38.74 36.48 12.46
C ASP A 281 -39.22 35.07 12.06
N GLU A 282 -38.54 33.98 12.45
CA GLU A 282 -39.07 32.63 12.55
C GLU A 282 -38.70 32.03 13.92
#